data_f25aaeb6899b2f6b16161202da931b8e
#
_entry.id   f25aaeb6899b2f6b16161202da931b8e
#
_cell.length_a   1.000
_cell.length_b   1.000
_cell.length_c   1.000
_cell.angle_alpha   90.00
_cell.angle_beta   90.00
_cell.angle_gamma   90.00
#
_symmetry.space_group_name_H-M   'P 1'
#
loop_
_entity.id
_entity.type
_entity.pdbx_description
1 polymer ?
#
loop_
_entity_poly.entity_id
_entity_poly.type
_entity_poly.pdbx_seq_one_letter_code
_entity_poly.pdbx_strand_id
1 'polypeptide(L)'
;MLFRSQFLCKAAQLPASTIETLPVLYRGRPVNFAGERTFQPWTVTIYNDTTFGIRNALEQWQSGIQNYNTTNGRTNPTDYQVDLQVHQLDRNGATIKSYKFVDAFPTAISAIGLDYEQQNAIEQFDVEFQYNFFTSETGAAAGFGVNVSIDTPVGSLPL
;
A
#
# COMPACT_ATOMS: atom_id res chain seq x y z
N MET A 1 -9.18 -1.60 17.13
CA MET A 1 -7.81 -1.75 17.67
C MET A 1 -6.93 -0.74 16.95
N LEU A 2 -6.62 0.41 17.56
CA LEU A 2 -5.77 1.42 16.93
C LEU A 2 -4.34 0.89 16.92
N PHE A 3 -3.84 0.63 15.75
CA PHE A 3 -2.47 0.19 15.57
C PHE A 3 -1.50 1.30 15.99
N ARG A 4 -0.61 1.02 16.91
CA ARG A 4 0.56 1.86 17.24
C ARG A 4 1.55 2.01 16.08
N SER A 5 1.18 1.50 14.90
CA SER A 5 2.01 1.48 13.69
C SER A 5 2.36 2.87 13.15
N GLN A 6 1.59 3.90 13.46
CA GLN A 6 1.89 5.26 12.99
C GLN A 6 3.23 5.79 13.51
N PHE A 7 3.65 5.38 14.71
CA PHE A 7 4.91 5.84 15.30
C PHE A 7 6.13 4.99 14.93
N LEU A 8 5.92 3.75 14.53
CA LEU A 8 6.99 2.80 14.22
C LEU A 8 7.21 2.60 12.72
N CYS A 9 6.38 3.20 11.88
CA CYS A 9 6.59 3.21 10.44
C CYS A 9 7.77 4.13 10.10
N LYS A 10 8.86 3.55 9.60
CA LYS A 10 10.03 4.29 9.16
C LYS A 10 9.83 4.89 7.77
N ALA A 11 9.34 4.08 6.86
CA ALA A 11 9.15 4.45 5.47
C ALA A 11 7.95 3.72 4.87
N ALA A 12 7.18 4.43 4.06
CA ALA A 12 6.13 3.87 3.25
C ALA A 12 6.22 4.49 1.86
N GLN A 13 5.98 3.71 0.84
CA GLN A 13 5.90 4.18 -0.53
C GLN A 13 4.47 4.59 -0.85
N LEU A 14 4.29 5.56 -1.73
CA LEU A 14 2.98 5.83 -2.29
C LEU A 14 2.65 4.75 -3.33
N PRO A 15 1.35 4.36 -3.45
CA PRO A 15 0.97 3.29 -4.33
C PRO A 15 1.25 3.63 -5.81
N ALA A 16 1.75 2.65 -6.55
CA ALA A 16 1.97 2.74 -7.97
C ALA A 16 0.92 1.95 -8.73
N SER A 17 0.52 2.45 -9.88
CA SER A 17 -0.34 1.74 -10.81
C SER A 17 0.19 1.86 -12.23
N THR A 18 0.01 0.83 -13.01
CA THR A 18 0.43 0.78 -14.42
C THR A 18 -0.79 0.46 -15.27
N ILE A 19 -0.92 1.17 -16.38
CA ILE A 19 -1.92 0.84 -17.40
C ILE A 19 -1.16 0.19 -18.56
N GLU A 20 -1.52 -1.03 -18.87
CA GLU A 20 -0.93 -1.74 -20.01
C GLU A 20 -1.39 -1.10 -21.32
N THR A 21 -0.54 -1.20 -22.34
CA THR A 21 -0.85 -0.71 -23.68
C THR A 21 -1.08 -1.89 -24.61
N LEU A 22 -2.18 -1.84 -25.36
CA LEU A 22 -2.49 -2.81 -26.39
C LEU A 22 -2.12 -2.23 -27.77
N PRO A 23 -1.01 -2.66 -28.37
CA PRO A 23 -0.63 -2.20 -29.69
C PRO A 23 -1.43 -2.93 -30.77
N VAL A 24 -2.13 -2.20 -31.60
CA VAL A 24 -2.83 -2.71 -32.78
C VAL A 24 -2.12 -2.20 -34.05
N LEU A 25 -1.68 -3.10 -34.89
CA LEU A 25 -1.03 -2.73 -36.13
C LEU A 25 -2.07 -2.25 -37.16
N TYR A 26 -1.96 -0.99 -37.56
CA TYR A 26 -2.78 -0.41 -38.62
C TYR A 26 -1.88 0.17 -39.69
N ARG A 27 -1.96 -0.37 -40.92
CA ARG A 27 -1.18 0.05 -42.11
C ARG A 27 0.33 0.18 -41.84
N GLY A 28 0.92 -0.80 -41.11
CA GLY A 28 2.36 -0.82 -40.81
C GLY A 28 2.80 0.08 -39.67
N ARG A 29 1.86 0.74 -38.96
CA ARG A 29 2.14 1.54 -37.73
C ARG A 29 1.40 0.96 -36.56
N PRO A 30 2.04 0.81 -35.40
CA PRO A 30 1.33 0.44 -34.16
C PRO A 30 0.49 1.62 -33.65
N VAL A 31 -0.78 1.38 -33.43
CA VAL A 31 -1.68 2.31 -32.70
C VAL A 31 -1.87 1.72 -31.31
N ASN A 32 -1.53 2.47 -30.29
CA ASN A 32 -1.60 2.02 -28.90
C ASN A 32 -2.95 2.39 -28.29
N PHE A 33 -3.62 1.39 -27.74
CA PHE A 33 -4.82 1.55 -26.93
C PHE A 33 -4.50 1.30 -25.45
N ALA A 34 -5.25 1.93 -24.55
CA ALA A 34 -5.14 1.66 -23.14
C ALA A 34 -5.71 0.27 -22.84
N GLY A 35 -4.96 -0.54 -22.14
CA GLY A 35 -5.36 -1.84 -21.62
C GLY A 35 -5.82 -1.78 -20.17
N GLU A 36 -5.63 -2.87 -19.46
CA GLU A 36 -6.03 -3.00 -18.07
C GLU A 36 -5.06 -2.29 -17.12
N ARG A 37 -5.58 -1.88 -15.95
CA ARG A 37 -4.76 -1.29 -14.89
C ARG A 37 -4.32 -2.37 -13.92
N THR A 38 -3.02 -2.40 -13.64
CA THR A 38 -2.43 -3.27 -12.63
C THR A 38 -1.88 -2.45 -11.47
N PHE A 39 -1.99 -2.99 -10.27
CA PHE A 39 -1.52 -2.36 -9.03
C PHE A 39 -0.32 -3.12 -8.50
N GLN A 40 0.72 -2.38 -8.11
CA GLN A 40 1.91 -2.97 -7.51
C GLN A 40 1.67 -3.20 -6.01
N PRO A 41 2.24 -4.26 -5.42
CA PRO A 41 2.19 -4.47 -3.98
C PRO A 41 2.72 -3.26 -3.21
N TRP A 42 2.15 -3.02 -2.03
CA TRP A 42 2.55 -1.90 -1.19
C TRP A 42 3.49 -2.35 -0.08
N THR A 43 4.71 -1.81 -0.09
CA THR A 43 5.74 -2.14 0.87
C THR A 43 5.89 -1.05 1.91
N VAL A 44 5.95 -1.46 3.18
CA VAL A 44 6.13 -0.60 4.35
C VAL A 44 7.28 -1.11 5.19
N THR A 45 8.23 -0.23 5.52
CA THR A 45 9.34 -0.53 6.44
C THR A 45 8.94 -0.10 7.86
N ILE A 46 9.01 -1.02 8.80
CA ILE A 46 8.60 -0.83 10.19
C ILE A 46 9.80 -1.07 11.11
N TYR A 47 9.96 -0.20 12.12
CA TYR A 47 10.89 -0.46 13.21
C TYR A 47 10.32 -1.55 14.11
N ASN A 48 11.20 -2.49 14.49
CA ASN A 48 10.82 -3.51 15.45
C ASN A 48 10.78 -2.94 16.86
N ASP A 49 9.71 -3.24 17.58
CA ASP A 49 9.58 -2.91 19.00
C ASP A 49 10.15 -4.04 19.85
N THR A 50 10.71 -3.71 21.03
CA THR A 50 11.26 -4.67 21.98
C THR A 50 10.25 -5.73 22.43
N THR A 51 8.95 -5.42 22.34
CA THR A 51 7.86 -6.35 22.66
C THR A 51 7.40 -7.18 21.44
N PHE A 52 7.94 -6.93 20.25
CA PHE A 52 7.50 -7.54 18.98
C PHE A 52 5.99 -7.40 18.72
N GLY A 53 5.36 -6.38 19.29
CA GLY A 53 3.90 -6.24 19.27
C GLY A 53 3.33 -6.16 17.85
N ILE A 54 3.94 -5.36 16.97
CA ILE A 54 3.47 -5.18 15.59
C ILE A 54 3.75 -6.44 14.77
N ARG A 55 4.95 -7.01 14.90
CA ARG A 55 5.30 -8.23 14.16
C ARG A 55 4.40 -9.39 14.53
N ASN A 56 4.18 -9.62 15.83
CA ASN A 56 3.27 -10.66 16.30
C ASN A 56 1.85 -10.47 15.79
N ALA A 57 1.35 -9.24 15.74
CA ALA A 57 0.03 -8.94 15.20
C ALA A 57 -0.08 -9.28 13.70
N LEU A 58 0.97 -8.97 12.93
CA LEU A 58 1.03 -9.29 11.50
C LEU A 58 1.15 -10.79 11.25
N GLU A 59 1.96 -11.49 12.03
CA GLU A 59 2.11 -12.95 11.97
C GLU A 59 0.80 -13.65 12.35
N GLN A 60 0.09 -13.16 13.37
CA GLN A 60 -1.24 -13.65 13.73
C GLN A 60 -2.27 -13.39 12.61
N TRP A 61 -2.18 -12.25 11.95
CA TRP A 61 -3.04 -11.96 10.81
C TRP A 61 -2.77 -12.93 9.65
N GLN A 62 -1.50 -13.16 9.29
CA GLN A 62 -1.15 -14.16 8.27
C GLN A 62 -1.58 -15.57 8.68
N SER A 63 -1.39 -15.97 9.94
CA SER A 63 -1.85 -17.24 10.47
C SER A 63 -3.39 -17.37 10.44
N GLY A 64 -4.09 -16.26 10.60
CA GLY A 64 -5.54 -16.19 10.45
C GLY A 64 -6.01 -16.38 9.00
N ILE A 65 -5.20 -15.95 8.02
CA ILE A 65 -5.48 -16.18 6.60
C ILE A 65 -5.28 -17.67 6.26
N GLN A 66 -4.13 -18.19 6.63
CA GLN A 66 -3.80 -19.61 6.47
C GLN A 66 -2.95 -20.08 7.65
N ASN A 67 -3.46 -21.02 8.40
CA ASN A 67 -2.74 -21.58 9.55
C ASN A 67 -1.63 -22.51 9.06
N TYR A 68 -0.37 -22.22 9.45
CA TYR A 68 0.80 -22.99 9.02
C TYR A 68 0.87 -24.41 9.63
N ASN A 69 0.17 -24.70 10.73
CA ASN A 69 0.15 -26.03 11.33
C ASN A 69 -0.89 -26.94 10.71
N THR A 70 -2.11 -26.41 10.48
CA THR A 70 -3.26 -27.20 10.01
C THR A 70 -3.52 -27.02 8.53
N THR A 71 -2.84 -26.04 7.86
CA THR A 71 -3.09 -25.64 6.47
C THR A 71 -4.51 -25.17 6.19
N ASN A 72 -5.36 -25.10 7.20
CA ASN A 72 -6.70 -24.55 7.08
C ASN A 72 -6.64 -23.04 6.96
N GLY A 73 -7.37 -22.50 6.01
CA GLY A 73 -7.49 -21.05 5.77
C GLY A 73 -8.93 -20.57 5.90
N ARG A 74 -9.08 -19.27 6.02
CA ARG A 74 -10.39 -18.62 5.94
C ARG A 74 -10.84 -18.60 4.49
N THR A 75 -12.02 -19.11 4.22
CA THR A 75 -12.60 -19.17 2.88
C THR A 75 -13.28 -17.86 2.47
N ASN A 76 -13.69 -17.03 3.44
CA ASN A 76 -14.34 -15.77 3.15
C ASN A 76 -13.31 -14.63 3.18
N PRO A 77 -13.08 -13.91 2.05
CA PRO A 77 -12.14 -12.80 1.97
C PRO A 77 -12.42 -11.68 2.97
N THR A 78 -13.69 -11.39 3.26
CA THR A 78 -14.08 -10.32 4.20
C THR A 78 -13.61 -10.55 5.64
N ASP A 79 -13.19 -11.77 5.98
CA ASP A 79 -12.73 -12.11 7.32
C ASP A 79 -11.27 -11.73 7.57
N TYR A 80 -10.49 -11.50 6.51
CA TYR A 80 -9.05 -11.18 6.62
C TYR A 80 -8.62 -9.92 5.87
N GLN A 81 -9.43 -9.43 4.96
CA GLN A 81 -9.16 -8.20 4.22
C GLN A 81 -9.56 -6.98 5.04
N VAL A 82 -8.72 -5.95 5.03
CA VAL A 82 -8.92 -4.71 5.78
C VAL A 82 -8.52 -3.52 4.91
N ASP A 83 -9.25 -2.43 5.04
CA ASP A 83 -8.87 -1.18 4.39
C ASP A 83 -7.71 -0.52 5.13
N LEU A 84 -6.66 -0.19 4.40
CA LEU A 84 -5.50 0.55 4.92
C LEU A 84 -5.48 1.97 4.37
N GLN A 85 -4.86 2.88 5.11
CA GLN A 85 -4.72 4.27 4.68
C GLN A 85 -3.28 4.75 4.89
N VAL A 86 -2.80 5.54 3.93
CA VAL A 86 -1.55 6.27 4.05
C VAL A 86 -1.80 7.75 3.78
N HIS A 87 -1.27 8.60 4.65
CA HIS A 87 -1.41 10.04 4.55
C HIS A 87 -0.05 10.67 4.32
N GLN A 88 0.05 11.51 3.30
CA GLN A 88 1.18 12.40 3.13
C GLN A 88 0.91 13.68 3.91
N LEU A 89 1.81 13.98 4.83
CA LEU A 89 1.70 15.16 5.69
C LEU A 89 2.60 16.30 5.18
N ASP A 90 2.14 17.53 5.38
CA ASP A 90 2.97 18.72 5.23
C ASP A 90 3.89 18.90 6.44
N ARG A 91 4.84 19.84 6.34
CA ARG A 91 5.76 20.22 7.42
C ARG A 91 5.04 20.64 8.71
N ASN A 92 3.82 21.14 8.59
CA ASN A 92 2.97 21.54 9.72
C ASN A 92 2.10 20.40 10.27
N GLY A 93 2.21 19.17 9.73
CA GLY A 93 1.40 18.03 10.11
C GLY A 93 0.02 17.98 9.47
N ALA A 94 -0.28 18.89 8.54
CA ALA A 94 -1.54 18.84 7.80
C ALA A 94 -1.49 17.83 6.66
N THR A 95 -2.58 17.11 6.44
CA THR A 95 -2.68 16.10 5.38
C THR A 95 -2.78 16.77 4.01
N ILE A 96 -1.79 16.55 3.16
CA ILE A 96 -1.77 17.04 1.77
C ILE A 96 -2.55 16.08 0.88
N LYS A 97 -2.30 14.77 1.03
CA LYS A 97 -2.90 13.74 0.21
C LYS A 97 -3.08 12.46 0.99
N SER A 98 -4.19 11.79 0.76
CA SER A 98 -4.51 10.50 1.37
C SER A 98 -4.72 9.45 0.30
N TYR A 99 -4.22 8.25 0.56
CA TYR A 99 -4.49 7.07 -0.25
C TYR A 99 -5.16 6.03 0.64
N LYS A 100 -6.25 5.48 0.16
CA LYS A 100 -6.97 4.39 0.80
C LYS A 100 -6.81 3.14 -0.05
N PHE A 101 -6.25 2.10 0.53
CA PHE A 101 -6.14 0.78 -0.07
C PHE A 101 -7.35 -0.04 0.32
N VAL A 102 -8.02 -0.61 -0.65
CA VAL A 102 -9.22 -1.40 -0.42
C VAL A 102 -8.87 -2.88 -0.45
N ASP A 103 -9.42 -3.60 0.53
CA ASP A 103 -9.26 -5.06 0.67
C ASP A 103 -7.78 -5.50 0.77
N ALA A 104 -7.00 -4.82 1.60
CA ALA A 104 -5.59 -5.12 1.80
C ALA A 104 -5.37 -6.25 2.81
N PHE A 105 -4.33 -7.04 2.55
CA PHE A 105 -3.86 -8.09 3.45
C PHE A 105 -2.35 -8.28 3.31
N PRO A 106 -1.63 -8.72 4.36
CA PRO A 106 -0.19 -8.91 4.31
C PRO A 106 0.16 -10.19 3.56
N THR A 107 1.02 -10.07 2.54
CA THR A 107 1.52 -11.20 1.75
C THR A 107 2.88 -11.67 2.22
N ALA A 108 3.76 -10.74 2.58
CA ALA A 108 5.10 -11.08 3.02
C ALA A 108 5.53 -10.21 4.21
N ILE A 109 6.24 -10.84 5.13
CA ILE A 109 6.95 -10.19 6.23
C ILE A 109 8.42 -10.57 6.09
N SER A 110 9.30 -9.59 5.95
CA SER A 110 10.72 -9.86 5.76
C SER A 110 11.36 -10.45 7.03
N ALA A 111 12.44 -11.20 6.82
CA ALA A 111 13.28 -11.67 7.92
C ALA A 111 14.00 -10.49 8.59
N ILE A 112 14.23 -10.62 9.90
CA ILE A 112 15.10 -9.73 10.66
C ILE A 112 16.44 -10.44 10.81
N GLY A 113 17.53 -9.80 10.34
CA GLY A 113 18.87 -10.29 10.58
C GLY A 113 19.25 -10.08 12.05
N LEU A 114 19.56 -11.16 12.74
CA LEU A 114 20.07 -11.11 14.10
C LEU A 114 21.59 -11.25 14.07
N ASP A 115 22.28 -10.17 14.42
CA ASP A 115 23.75 -10.14 14.45
C ASP A 115 24.20 -9.60 15.80
N TYR A 116 25.02 -10.39 16.51
CA TYR A 116 25.56 -10.03 17.82
C TYR A 116 26.57 -8.86 17.75
N GLU A 117 27.20 -8.67 16.59
CA GLU A 117 28.20 -7.62 16.39
C GLU A 117 27.58 -6.25 15.99
N GLN A 118 26.32 -6.22 15.63
CA GLN A 118 25.63 -4.96 15.29
C GLN A 118 25.33 -4.15 16.56
N GLN A 119 26.17 -3.19 16.84
CA GLN A 119 25.95 -2.21 17.90
C GLN A 119 25.29 -0.95 17.30
N ASN A 120 24.31 -0.38 18.03
CA ASN A 120 23.60 0.86 17.69
C ASN A 120 22.73 0.83 16.41
N ALA A 121 22.31 -0.33 15.95
CA ALA A 121 21.33 -0.45 14.87
C ALA A 121 19.94 -0.77 15.42
N ILE A 122 18.95 -0.02 14.96
CA ILE A 122 17.54 -0.32 15.27
C ILE A 122 17.07 -1.39 14.28
N GLU A 123 16.54 -2.48 14.81
CA GLU A 123 15.96 -3.53 13.99
C GLU A 123 14.77 -3.01 13.19
N GLN A 124 14.72 -3.38 11.95
CA GLN A 124 13.63 -3.03 11.03
C GLN A 124 13.26 -4.24 10.17
N PHE A 125 12.03 -4.26 9.72
CA PHE A 125 11.54 -5.26 8.78
C PHE A 125 10.57 -4.65 7.79
N ASP A 126 10.46 -5.26 6.63
CA ASP A 126 9.56 -4.83 5.58
C ASP A 126 8.33 -5.73 5.58
N VAL A 127 7.18 -5.11 5.35
CA VAL A 127 5.90 -5.79 5.19
C VAL A 127 5.34 -5.42 3.82
N GLU A 128 4.97 -6.44 3.08
CA GLU A 128 4.34 -6.29 1.78
C GLU A 128 2.85 -6.59 1.89
N PHE A 129 2.05 -5.66 1.41
CA PHE A 129 0.60 -5.78 1.36
C PHE A 129 0.13 -5.89 -0.08
N GLN A 130 -0.76 -6.83 -0.33
CA GLN A 130 -1.54 -6.88 -1.56
C GLN A 130 -2.92 -6.27 -1.29
N TYR A 131 -3.47 -5.60 -2.29
CA TYR A 131 -4.77 -4.95 -2.23
C TYR A 131 -5.43 -5.01 -3.61
N ASN A 132 -6.74 -4.81 -3.67
CA ASN A 132 -7.48 -4.86 -4.93
C ASN A 132 -7.30 -3.59 -5.75
N PHE A 133 -7.52 -2.43 -5.13
CA PHE A 133 -7.31 -1.12 -5.74
C PHE A 133 -7.09 -0.06 -4.67
N PHE A 134 -6.68 1.13 -5.09
CA PHE A 134 -6.61 2.27 -4.19
C PHE A 134 -7.43 3.45 -4.70
N THR A 135 -7.88 4.27 -3.78
CA THR A 135 -8.47 5.58 -4.04
C THR A 135 -7.56 6.67 -3.48
N SER A 136 -7.52 7.82 -4.13
CA SER A 136 -6.74 8.96 -3.67
C SER A 136 -7.63 10.17 -3.43
N GLU A 137 -7.44 10.82 -2.29
CA GLU A 137 -8.14 12.04 -1.93
C GLU A 137 -7.11 13.15 -1.67
N THR A 138 -7.39 14.35 -2.16
CA THR A 138 -6.57 15.52 -1.87
C THR A 138 -7.04 16.14 -0.55
N GLY A 139 -6.12 16.32 0.40
CA GLY A 139 -6.45 16.90 1.69
C GLY A 139 -6.73 18.41 1.61
N ALA A 140 -7.40 18.93 2.63
CA ALA A 140 -7.79 20.34 2.72
C ALA A 140 -6.61 21.34 2.87
N ALA A 141 -5.39 20.86 3.08
CA ALA A 141 -4.20 21.68 3.26
C ALA A 141 -3.58 22.21 1.96
N ALA A 142 -4.18 21.93 0.81
CA ALA A 142 -3.75 22.46 -0.49
C ALA A 142 -4.06 23.98 -0.64
N GLY A 143 -3.64 24.78 0.32
CA GLY A 143 -3.71 26.24 0.30
C GLY A 143 -2.64 26.92 -0.58
N PHE A 144 -1.86 26.17 -1.35
CA PHE A 144 -1.05 26.69 -2.43
C PHE A 144 -1.74 26.37 -3.75
N GLY A 145 -2.51 27.34 -4.24
CA GLY A 145 -3.24 27.27 -5.49
C GLY A 145 -2.35 27.07 -6.70
N VAL A 146 -1.94 25.87 -6.95
CA VAL A 146 -1.66 25.42 -8.30
C VAL A 146 -2.90 24.65 -8.74
N ASN A 147 -3.87 25.39 -9.25
CA ASN A 147 -4.90 24.80 -10.10
C ASN A 147 -4.18 24.27 -11.35
N VAL A 148 -3.69 23.05 -11.28
CA VAL A 148 -3.45 22.27 -12.48
C VAL A 148 -4.81 21.73 -12.90
N SER A 149 -5.60 22.57 -13.56
CA SER A 149 -6.67 22.06 -14.40
C SER A 149 -6.00 21.35 -15.58
N ILE A 150 -5.83 20.06 -15.44
CA ILE A 150 -5.61 19.23 -16.61
C ILE A 150 -6.98 19.20 -17.29
N ASP A 151 -7.14 20.03 -18.32
CA ASP A 151 -8.23 19.89 -19.28
C ASP A 151 -8.06 18.50 -19.92
N THR A 152 -8.63 17.49 -19.28
CA THR A 152 -8.83 16.20 -19.92
C THR A 152 -9.90 16.41 -20.98
N PRO A 153 -9.62 16.13 -22.25
CA PRO A 153 -10.64 16.25 -23.32
C PRO A 153 -11.73 15.18 -23.25
N VAL A 154 -11.81 14.47 -22.14
CA VAL A 154 -12.86 13.50 -21.87
C VAL A 154 -13.91 14.22 -21.01
N GLY A 155 -14.94 14.71 -21.69
CA GLY A 155 -16.15 15.19 -21.04
C GLY A 155 -16.64 14.13 -20.05
N SER A 156 -17.14 14.60 -18.91
CA SER A 156 -17.76 13.80 -17.86
C SER A 156 -18.57 12.65 -18.46
N LEU A 157 -18.05 11.44 -18.37
CA LEU A 157 -18.86 10.25 -18.58
C LEU A 157 -19.78 10.16 -17.36
N PRO A 158 -21.10 10.20 -17.53
CA PRO A 158 -22.01 9.91 -16.44
C PRO A 158 -21.80 8.46 -16.01
N LEU A 159 -21.60 8.28 -14.75
CA LEU A 159 -21.62 6.97 -14.10
C LEU A 159 -23.00 6.33 -14.25
#